data_e960c497eb1950323d2e6a017f95a44d
#
_entry.id   e960c497eb1950323d2e6a017f95a44d
#
_cell.length_a   1.000
_cell.length_b   1.000
_cell.length_c   1.000
_cell.angle_alpha   90.00
_cell.angle_beta   90.00
_cell.angle_gamma   90.00
#
_symmetry.space_group_name_H-M   'P 1'
#
loop_
_entity.id
_entity.type
_entity.pdbx_description
1 polymer ?
#
loop_
_entity_poly.entity_id
_entity_poly.type
_entity_poly.pdbx_seq_one_letter_code
_entity_poly.pdbx_strand_id
1 'polypeptide(L)'
;VGSEMCKETAANTQAIVDAANTKLTEALSDLKEKAVTPSKPATPSNPGTTTTKKPATKPALKKSNVKLSKPVLKVGKTTKNKAKVTWKKVKKATGYEIQYTTKGFGNKKDTKTIKVSKAKITSAQLKKLKKKTRYKVRIRAVYTKAGYQTATSKWSAIKTVKTK
;
A
#
# COMPACT_ATOMS: atom_id res chain seq x y z
N VAL A 1 -11.05 -9.11 53.88
CA VAL A 1 -10.69 -10.27 53.07
C VAL A 1 -11.03 -9.93 51.64
N GLY A 2 -10.05 -9.63 50.81
CA GLY A 2 -10.29 -9.36 49.39
C GLY A 2 -9.28 -8.43 48.75
N SER A 3 -7.98 -8.79 48.69
CA SER A 3 -6.99 -7.97 48.00
C SER A 3 -5.82 -8.78 47.37
N GLU A 4 -6.08 -10.00 46.97
CA GLU A 4 -5.03 -10.87 46.45
C GLU A 4 -5.22 -11.28 44.95
N MET A 5 -6.32 -10.87 44.32
CA MET A 5 -6.68 -11.36 42.99
C MET A 5 -6.18 -10.49 41.80
N CYS A 6 -5.54 -9.36 42.05
CA CYS A 6 -5.08 -8.44 40.98
C CYS A 6 -3.59 -8.52 40.65
N LYS A 7 -2.81 -9.36 41.35
CA LYS A 7 -1.36 -9.43 41.12
C LYS A 7 -0.92 -10.53 40.12
N GLU A 8 -1.74 -11.54 39.86
CA GLU A 8 -1.34 -12.64 38.97
C GLU A 8 -1.51 -12.36 37.47
N THR A 9 -2.40 -11.42 37.11
CA THR A 9 -2.67 -11.14 35.69
C THR A 9 -1.57 -10.30 35.04
N ALA A 10 -0.88 -9.46 35.80
CA ALA A 10 0.20 -8.61 35.27
C ALA A 10 1.50 -9.37 34.99
N ALA A 11 1.84 -10.35 35.84
CA ALA A 11 3.06 -11.14 35.65
C ALA A 11 2.99 -12.09 34.45
N ASN A 12 1.80 -12.61 34.15
CA ASN A 12 1.61 -13.53 33.02
C ASN A 12 1.65 -12.82 31.64
N THR A 13 1.23 -11.57 31.60
CA THR A 13 1.27 -10.77 30.35
C THR A 13 2.69 -10.34 30.01
N GLN A 14 3.52 -10.04 31.02
CA GLN A 14 4.91 -9.64 30.83
C GLN A 14 5.77 -10.81 30.33
N ALA A 15 5.56 -12.01 30.85
CA ALA A 15 6.28 -13.21 30.42
C ALA A 15 5.99 -13.59 28.95
N ILE A 16 4.77 -13.34 28.47
CA ILE A 16 4.40 -13.59 27.07
C ILE A 16 5.06 -12.57 26.13
N VAL A 17 5.15 -11.31 26.55
CA VAL A 17 5.82 -10.26 25.77
C VAL A 17 7.32 -10.48 25.71
N ASP A 18 7.94 -10.90 26.81
CA ASP A 18 9.38 -11.18 26.86
C ASP A 18 9.76 -12.41 26.03
N ALA A 19 8.95 -13.46 26.03
CA ALA A 19 9.14 -14.62 25.17
C ALA A 19 9.03 -14.30 23.68
N ALA A 20 8.14 -13.39 23.31
CA ALA A 20 7.98 -12.93 21.92
C ALA A 20 9.18 -12.07 21.47
N ASN A 21 9.71 -11.21 22.34
CA ASN A 21 10.88 -10.39 22.06
C ASN A 21 12.17 -11.23 21.93
N THR A 22 12.34 -12.25 22.75
CA THR A 22 13.51 -13.16 22.69
C THR A 22 13.55 -13.90 21.35
N LYS A 23 12.42 -14.43 20.89
CA LYS A 23 12.34 -15.11 19.58
C LYS A 23 12.60 -14.17 18.39
N LEU A 24 12.22 -12.90 18.50
CA LEU A 24 12.49 -11.90 17.47
C LEU A 24 13.99 -11.52 17.43
N THR A 25 14.65 -11.49 18.57
CA THR A 25 16.09 -11.18 18.67
C THR A 25 16.94 -12.32 18.13
N GLU A 26 16.57 -13.57 18.37
CA GLU A 26 17.25 -14.75 17.82
C GLU A 26 17.14 -14.81 16.30
N ALA A 27 15.94 -14.55 15.75
CA ALA A 27 15.74 -14.48 14.29
C ALA A 27 16.55 -13.38 13.61
N LEU A 28 16.80 -12.26 14.29
CA LEU A 28 17.65 -11.16 13.78
C LEU A 28 19.15 -11.49 13.86
N SER A 29 19.57 -12.31 14.82
CA SER A 29 20.97 -12.75 14.95
C SER A 29 21.36 -13.70 13.83
N ASP A 30 20.48 -14.66 13.47
CA ASP A 30 20.71 -15.59 12.37
C ASP A 30 20.80 -14.91 11.00
N LEU A 31 20.12 -13.77 10.81
CA LEU A 31 20.25 -12.99 9.59
C LEU A 31 21.58 -12.22 9.49
N LYS A 32 22.25 -11.93 10.61
CA LYS A 32 23.46 -11.12 10.65
C LYS A 32 24.73 -11.93 10.41
N GLU A 33 24.70 -13.24 10.63
CA GLU A 33 25.85 -14.12 10.50
C GLU A 33 26.10 -14.66 9.09
N LYS A 34 25.20 -14.40 8.14
CA LYS A 34 25.28 -14.86 6.74
C LYS A 34 25.76 -13.78 5.74
N ALA A 35 26.30 -12.69 6.22
CA ALA A 35 26.86 -11.66 5.38
C ALA A 35 28.28 -11.28 5.87
N VAL A 36 29.24 -11.51 4.98
CA VAL A 36 30.61 -10.96 4.91
C VAL A 36 31.74 -11.84 5.41
N THR A 37 32.40 -12.51 4.46
CA THR A 37 33.86 -12.59 4.47
C THR A 37 34.39 -11.96 3.20
N PRO A 38 35.23 -10.91 3.28
CA PRO A 38 35.92 -10.38 2.10
C PRO A 38 37.23 -11.11 1.88
N SER A 39 37.40 -11.78 0.75
CA SER A 39 38.67 -12.30 0.29
C SER A 39 39.32 -11.33 -0.68
N LYS A 40 40.60 -11.07 -0.39
CA LYS A 40 41.62 -10.24 -1.02
C LYS A 40 41.90 -10.60 -2.49
N PRO A 41 42.37 -9.65 -3.34
CA PRO A 41 42.50 -9.80 -4.78
C PRO A 41 43.80 -10.54 -5.20
N ALA A 42 43.69 -11.36 -6.22
CA ALA A 42 44.83 -11.84 -7.05
C ALA A 42 44.49 -11.71 -8.52
N THR A 43 45.44 -11.22 -9.29
CA THR A 43 45.52 -10.78 -10.67
C THR A 43 45.50 -11.95 -11.70
N PRO A 44 45.47 -11.68 -13.03
CA PRO A 44 44.56 -12.38 -13.96
C PRO A 44 45.24 -13.48 -14.79
N SER A 45 44.43 -14.41 -15.29
CA SER A 45 44.73 -15.19 -16.52
C SER A 45 43.42 -15.63 -17.17
N ASN A 46 43.24 -15.22 -18.43
CA ASN A 46 42.20 -15.60 -19.38
C ASN A 46 42.68 -16.85 -20.17
N PRO A 47 41.91 -17.64 -20.93
CA PRO A 47 40.50 -17.51 -21.33
C PRO A 47 39.69 -18.82 -21.27
N GLY A 48 38.38 -18.70 -21.35
CA GLY A 48 37.54 -19.79 -21.85
C GLY A 48 36.25 -20.08 -21.14
N THR A 49 35.18 -19.77 -21.85
CA THR A 49 33.84 -20.35 -21.76
C THR A 49 32.87 -19.71 -20.74
N THR A 50 32.09 -18.82 -21.31
CA THR A 50 30.80 -18.25 -20.86
C THR A 50 29.83 -19.26 -20.24
N THR A 51 29.47 -19.05 -18.97
CA THR A 51 28.12 -19.30 -18.50
C THR A 51 27.71 -18.12 -17.62
N THR A 52 27.16 -17.12 -18.25
CA THR A 52 26.45 -16.03 -17.58
C THR A 52 25.30 -16.60 -16.79
N LYS A 53 25.45 -16.72 -15.46
CA LYS A 53 24.30 -16.82 -14.55
C LYS A 53 23.54 -15.49 -14.63
N LYS A 54 22.53 -15.47 -15.53
CA LYS A 54 21.51 -14.45 -15.62
C LYS A 54 20.86 -14.26 -14.23
N PRO A 55 20.75 -13.04 -13.72
CA PRO A 55 20.00 -12.78 -12.49
C PRO A 55 18.59 -13.35 -12.63
N ALA A 56 18.11 -14.03 -11.59
CA ALA A 56 16.77 -14.63 -11.58
C ALA A 56 15.72 -13.59 -11.96
N THR A 57 15.25 -13.66 -13.18
CA THR A 57 14.18 -12.80 -13.70
C THR A 57 12.92 -13.17 -12.94
N LYS A 58 12.42 -12.24 -12.09
CA LYS A 58 11.08 -12.32 -11.49
C LYS A 58 10.10 -12.73 -12.59
N PRO A 59 9.27 -13.77 -12.39
CA PRO A 59 8.37 -14.27 -13.42
C PRO A 59 7.55 -13.12 -14.00
N ALA A 60 7.60 -12.96 -15.33
CA ALA A 60 6.87 -11.92 -16.02
C ALA A 60 5.37 -12.12 -15.81
N LEU A 61 4.69 -11.15 -15.21
CA LEU A 61 3.25 -11.21 -14.99
C LEU A 61 2.52 -11.21 -16.35
N LYS A 62 1.54 -12.09 -16.50
CA LYS A 62 0.68 -12.14 -17.70
C LYS A 62 -0.11 -10.83 -17.85
N LYS A 63 -0.26 -10.33 -19.08
CA LYS A 63 -1.11 -9.16 -19.34
C LYS A 63 -2.56 -9.47 -18.97
N SER A 64 -3.19 -8.53 -18.26
CA SER A 64 -4.63 -8.62 -17.95
C SER A 64 -5.43 -7.97 -19.08
N ASN A 65 -6.29 -8.75 -19.77
CA ASN A 65 -7.18 -8.25 -20.84
C ASN A 65 -8.51 -7.68 -20.28
N VAL A 66 -8.58 -7.41 -18.98
CA VAL A 66 -9.79 -6.88 -18.35
C VAL A 66 -9.95 -5.40 -18.65
N LYS A 67 -10.98 -5.05 -19.42
CA LYS A 67 -11.41 -3.66 -19.63
C LYS A 67 -12.32 -3.24 -18.47
N LEU A 68 -11.98 -2.14 -17.81
CA LEU A 68 -12.73 -1.55 -16.71
C LEU A 68 -13.39 -0.24 -17.17
N SER A 69 -14.66 -0.06 -16.83
CA SER A 69 -15.36 1.19 -17.06
C SER A 69 -14.87 2.28 -16.13
N LYS A 70 -14.91 3.53 -16.58
CA LYS A 70 -14.59 4.71 -15.78
C LYS A 70 -15.60 4.87 -14.65
N PRO A 71 -15.19 4.96 -13.36
CA PRO A 71 -16.14 5.16 -12.26
C PRO A 71 -16.72 6.57 -12.27
N VAL A 72 -17.95 6.70 -11.77
CA VAL A 72 -18.63 7.99 -11.60
C VAL A 72 -18.47 8.43 -10.15
N LEU A 73 -17.68 9.49 -9.91
CA LEU A 73 -17.40 10.05 -8.59
C LEU A 73 -18.44 11.10 -8.21
N LYS A 74 -18.97 10.98 -6.98
CA LYS A 74 -19.81 12.00 -6.34
C LYS A 74 -19.14 12.48 -5.05
N VAL A 75 -19.24 13.77 -4.77
CA VAL A 75 -18.78 14.39 -3.54
C VAL A 75 -19.97 14.45 -2.57
N GLY A 76 -19.76 13.94 -1.36
CA GLY A 76 -20.73 13.98 -0.27
C GLY A 76 -20.39 15.07 0.76
N LYS A 77 -20.79 14.83 2.00
CA LYS A 77 -20.62 15.78 3.12
C LYS A 77 -19.15 16.12 3.36
N THR A 78 -18.88 17.43 3.51
CA THR A 78 -17.55 17.95 3.84
C THR A 78 -17.57 18.63 5.20
N THR A 79 -16.48 18.52 5.93
CA THR A 79 -16.24 19.18 7.22
C THR A 79 -14.97 20.02 7.17
N LYS A 80 -14.54 20.56 8.29
CA LYS A 80 -13.30 21.35 8.39
C LYS A 80 -12.05 20.59 7.90
N ASN A 81 -11.97 19.27 8.15
CA ASN A 81 -10.79 18.46 7.87
C ASN A 81 -11.06 17.09 7.21
N LYS A 82 -12.32 16.83 6.83
CA LYS A 82 -12.73 15.56 6.22
C LYS A 82 -13.69 15.82 5.06
N ALA A 83 -13.71 14.91 4.09
CA ALA A 83 -14.68 14.91 3.00
C ALA A 83 -15.07 13.48 2.64
N LYS A 84 -16.37 13.22 2.53
CA LYS A 84 -16.88 11.93 2.05
C LYS A 84 -17.00 11.97 0.53
N VAL A 85 -16.50 10.95 -0.12
CA VAL A 85 -16.67 10.73 -1.57
C VAL A 85 -17.34 9.38 -1.78
N THR A 86 -18.18 9.29 -2.81
CA THR A 86 -18.91 8.08 -3.18
C THR A 86 -18.82 7.85 -4.68
N TRP A 87 -18.98 6.62 -5.12
CA TRP A 87 -18.93 6.27 -6.54
C TRP A 87 -19.82 5.08 -6.86
N LYS A 88 -20.16 4.91 -8.14
CA LYS A 88 -20.88 3.73 -8.60
C LYS A 88 -19.92 2.54 -8.74
N LYS A 89 -20.37 1.34 -8.32
CA LYS A 89 -19.63 0.09 -8.48
C LYS A 89 -19.31 -0.15 -9.96
N VAL A 90 -18.07 -0.55 -10.24
CA VAL A 90 -17.62 -0.91 -11.59
C VAL A 90 -17.55 -2.43 -11.71
N LYS A 91 -18.15 -2.98 -12.77
CA LYS A 91 -18.10 -4.43 -13.05
C LYS A 91 -16.63 -4.88 -13.21
N LYS A 92 -16.31 -6.08 -12.72
CA LYS A 92 -14.97 -6.69 -12.75
C LYS A 92 -13.90 -5.95 -11.94
N ALA A 93 -14.17 -4.81 -11.31
CA ALA A 93 -13.20 -4.18 -10.42
C ALA A 93 -13.00 -5.02 -9.16
N THR A 94 -11.77 -5.13 -8.69
CA THR A 94 -11.41 -5.72 -7.40
C THR A 94 -11.20 -4.65 -6.33
N GLY A 95 -10.96 -3.42 -6.77
CA GLY A 95 -10.74 -2.27 -5.89
C GLY A 95 -10.80 -0.95 -6.63
N TYR A 96 -10.42 0.11 -5.92
CA TYR A 96 -10.41 1.48 -6.45
C TYR A 96 -9.19 2.23 -5.95
N GLU A 97 -8.75 3.21 -6.73
CA GLU A 97 -7.70 4.13 -6.37
C GLU A 97 -8.21 5.56 -6.48
N ILE A 98 -8.17 6.30 -5.37
CA ILE A 98 -8.64 7.67 -5.26
C ILE A 98 -7.42 8.56 -5.10
N GLN A 99 -7.35 9.59 -5.93
CA GLN A 99 -6.30 10.62 -5.82
C GLN A 99 -6.93 11.97 -5.50
N TYR A 100 -6.26 12.73 -4.63
CA TYR A 100 -6.66 14.09 -4.33
C TYR A 100 -5.45 15.00 -4.11
N THR A 101 -5.60 16.26 -4.51
CA THR A 101 -4.53 17.27 -4.51
C THR A 101 -5.12 18.66 -4.42
N THR A 102 -4.35 19.63 -3.94
CA THR A 102 -4.72 21.06 -3.93
C THR A 102 -4.28 21.79 -5.20
N LYS A 103 -3.17 21.37 -5.81
CA LYS A 103 -2.57 22.05 -6.96
C LYS A 103 -2.96 21.43 -8.30
N GLY A 104 -2.76 20.11 -8.46
CA GLY A 104 -3.05 19.39 -9.69
C GLY A 104 -2.39 18.01 -9.68
N PHE A 105 -2.84 17.12 -10.58
CA PHE A 105 -2.37 15.73 -10.60
C PHE A 105 -1.03 15.51 -11.32
N GLY A 106 -0.43 16.55 -11.88
CA GLY A 106 0.90 16.48 -12.49
C GLY A 106 2.02 16.36 -11.46
N ASN A 107 1.83 16.89 -10.25
CA ASN A 107 2.83 16.83 -9.19
C ASN A 107 2.55 15.65 -8.25
N LYS A 108 3.43 14.64 -8.25
CA LYS A 108 3.32 13.46 -7.39
C LYS A 108 3.47 13.79 -5.90
N LYS A 109 4.29 14.79 -5.55
CA LYS A 109 4.53 15.20 -4.15
C LYS A 109 3.26 15.77 -3.48
N ASP A 110 2.45 16.50 -4.22
CA ASP A 110 1.21 17.13 -3.72
C ASP A 110 -0.02 16.23 -3.88
N THR A 111 0.11 15.10 -4.58
CA THR A 111 -1.00 14.18 -4.84
C THR A 111 -1.03 13.06 -3.80
N LYS A 112 -2.08 13.00 -3.01
CA LYS A 112 -2.33 11.92 -2.08
C LYS A 112 -3.19 10.85 -2.73
N THR A 113 -2.88 9.58 -2.43
CA THR A 113 -3.56 8.41 -2.99
C THR A 113 -4.13 7.53 -1.88
N ILE A 114 -5.39 7.14 -2.03
CA ILE A 114 -6.07 6.14 -1.18
C ILE A 114 -6.38 4.93 -2.04
N LYS A 115 -5.93 3.76 -1.62
CA LYS A 115 -6.26 2.48 -2.25
C LYS A 115 -7.38 1.79 -1.48
N VAL A 116 -8.41 1.35 -2.20
CA VAL A 116 -9.55 0.60 -1.66
C VAL A 116 -9.50 -0.80 -2.26
N SER A 117 -9.13 -1.80 -1.47
CA SER A 117 -8.88 -3.17 -1.94
C SER A 117 -10.13 -4.03 -2.08
N LYS A 118 -11.31 -3.50 -1.74
CA LYS A 118 -12.58 -4.24 -1.79
C LYS A 118 -13.54 -3.59 -2.79
N ALA A 119 -13.96 -4.34 -3.82
CA ALA A 119 -14.88 -3.86 -4.86
C ALA A 119 -16.28 -3.50 -4.34
N LYS A 120 -16.70 -4.07 -3.21
CA LYS A 120 -17.99 -3.77 -2.57
C LYS A 120 -18.04 -2.37 -1.95
N ILE A 121 -16.89 -1.80 -1.59
CA ILE A 121 -16.82 -0.46 -1.01
C ILE A 121 -17.00 0.57 -2.10
N THR A 122 -18.02 1.42 -1.97
CA THR A 122 -18.40 2.48 -2.92
C THR A 122 -18.32 3.87 -2.29
N SER A 123 -17.70 3.99 -1.13
CA SER A 123 -17.47 5.27 -0.46
C SER A 123 -16.12 5.29 0.25
N ALA A 124 -15.53 6.46 0.39
CA ALA A 124 -14.33 6.67 1.20
C ALA A 124 -14.38 8.05 1.86
N GLN A 125 -13.64 8.18 2.96
CA GLN A 125 -13.49 9.44 3.65
C GLN A 125 -12.06 9.94 3.48
N LEU A 126 -11.90 11.07 2.85
CA LEU A 126 -10.65 11.83 2.81
C LEU A 126 -10.46 12.45 4.20
N LYS A 127 -9.32 12.20 4.82
CA LYS A 127 -9.00 12.67 6.18
C LYS A 127 -7.78 13.60 6.15
N LYS A 128 -7.55 14.35 7.24
CA LYS A 128 -6.40 15.26 7.40
C LYS A 128 -6.32 16.31 6.28
N LEU A 129 -7.46 16.83 5.88
CA LEU A 129 -7.54 17.95 4.93
C LEU A 129 -7.30 19.28 5.66
N LYS A 130 -6.74 20.25 4.98
CA LYS A 130 -6.63 21.63 5.48
C LYS A 130 -8.00 22.29 5.46
N LYS A 131 -8.29 23.16 6.43
CA LYS A 131 -9.52 23.97 6.51
C LYS A 131 -9.59 24.95 5.35
N LYS A 132 -10.79 25.36 4.95
CA LYS A 132 -11.06 26.38 3.91
C LYS A 132 -10.28 26.15 2.61
N THR A 133 -9.96 24.89 2.26
CA THR A 133 -9.10 24.52 1.14
C THR A 133 -9.88 23.77 0.07
N ARG A 134 -9.61 24.05 -1.21
CA ARG A 134 -10.17 23.34 -2.36
C ARG A 134 -9.26 22.18 -2.75
N TYR A 135 -9.82 20.99 -2.85
CA TYR A 135 -9.14 19.77 -3.30
C TYR A 135 -9.76 19.29 -4.61
N LYS A 136 -8.92 18.99 -5.58
CA LYS A 136 -9.31 18.25 -6.80
C LYS A 136 -9.23 16.75 -6.47
N VAL A 137 -10.28 16.00 -6.80
CA VAL A 137 -10.39 14.56 -6.50
C VAL A 137 -10.74 13.82 -7.77
N ARG A 138 -10.10 12.66 -8.00
CA ARG A 138 -10.42 11.72 -9.08
C ARG A 138 -10.30 10.29 -8.58
N ILE A 139 -10.96 9.35 -9.26
CA ILE A 139 -10.96 7.93 -8.91
C ILE A 139 -10.78 7.09 -10.18
N ARG A 140 -10.15 5.93 -10.04
CA ARG A 140 -10.15 4.88 -11.07
C ARG A 140 -10.47 3.53 -10.45
N ALA A 141 -11.04 2.62 -11.25
CA ALA A 141 -11.22 1.24 -10.88
C ALA A 141 -9.93 0.45 -11.12
N VAL A 142 -9.69 -0.55 -10.29
CA VAL A 142 -8.51 -1.40 -10.33
C VAL A 142 -8.96 -2.86 -10.36
N TYR A 143 -8.32 -3.67 -11.19
CA TYR A 143 -8.44 -5.12 -11.19
C TYR A 143 -7.07 -5.74 -10.91
N THR A 144 -6.99 -6.52 -9.85
CA THR A 144 -5.79 -7.25 -9.46
C THR A 144 -6.11 -8.73 -9.37
N LYS A 145 -5.31 -9.56 -10.03
CA LYS A 145 -5.36 -11.02 -9.98
C LYS A 145 -3.93 -11.55 -9.85
N ALA A 146 -3.72 -12.56 -9.00
CA ALA A 146 -2.42 -13.21 -8.85
C ALA A 146 -1.88 -13.71 -10.20
N GLY A 147 -0.60 -13.48 -10.47
CA GLY A 147 0.04 -13.85 -11.72
C GLY A 147 -0.24 -12.94 -12.93
N TYR A 148 -1.04 -11.86 -12.74
CA TYR A 148 -1.38 -10.91 -13.81
C TYR A 148 -0.95 -9.48 -13.46
N GLN A 149 -0.68 -8.71 -14.51
CA GLN A 149 -0.48 -7.26 -14.35
C GLN A 149 -1.78 -6.60 -13.90
N THR A 150 -1.68 -5.63 -13.00
CA THR A 150 -2.84 -4.85 -12.55
C THR A 150 -3.44 -4.05 -13.71
N ALA A 151 -4.71 -4.28 -14.00
CA ALA A 151 -5.46 -3.45 -14.95
C ALA A 151 -6.13 -2.29 -14.23
N THR A 152 -6.17 -1.11 -14.88
CA THR A 152 -6.83 0.08 -14.34
C THR A 152 -7.75 0.70 -15.39
N SER A 153 -8.86 1.29 -14.93
CA SER A 153 -9.71 2.10 -15.80
C SER A 153 -9.08 3.47 -16.10
N LYS A 154 -9.66 4.20 -17.04
CA LYS A 154 -9.43 5.64 -17.13
C LYS A 154 -9.90 6.33 -15.84
N TRP A 155 -9.29 7.47 -15.51
CA TRP A 155 -9.71 8.29 -14.37
C TRP A 155 -11.13 8.84 -14.57
N SER A 156 -11.87 8.98 -13.47
CA SER A 156 -13.15 9.70 -13.46
C SER A 156 -12.96 11.17 -13.85
N ALA A 157 -14.07 11.86 -14.12
CA ALA A 157 -14.08 13.33 -14.13
C ALA A 157 -13.55 13.84 -12.78
N ILE A 158 -12.78 14.94 -12.82
CA ILE A 158 -12.28 15.60 -11.62
C ILE A 158 -13.44 16.28 -10.91
N LYS A 159 -13.55 16.05 -9.60
CA LYS A 159 -14.52 16.75 -8.74
C LYS A 159 -13.77 17.62 -7.75
N THR A 160 -14.31 18.79 -7.47
CA THR A 160 -13.74 19.70 -6.47
C THR A 160 -14.45 19.52 -5.14
N VAL A 161 -13.67 19.43 -4.08
CA VAL A 161 -14.12 19.36 -2.69
C VAL A 161 -13.59 20.60 -1.98
N LYS A 162 -14.47 21.39 -1.37
CA LYS A 162 -14.11 22.53 -0.50
C LYS A 162 -14.37 22.14 0.95
N THR A 163 -13.33 22.21 1.78
CA THR A 163 -13.46 22.03 3.23
C THR A 163 -14.01 23.31 3.87
N LYS A 164 -14.67 23.13 5.01
CA LYS A 164 -15.22 24.25 5.80
C LYS A 164 -14.16 24.91 6.65
#